data_9329b044f672f67c3ad3107e281e4224
#
_entry.id   9329b044f672f67c3ad3107e281e4224
#
_cell.length_a   1.000
_cell.length_b   1.000
_cell.length_c   1.000
_cell.angle_alpha   90.00
_cell.angle_beta   90.00
_cell.angle_gamma   90.00
#
_symmetry.space_group_name_H-M   'P 1'
#
loop_
_entity.id
_entity.type
_entity.pdbx_description
1 polymer ?
#
loop_
_entity_poly.entity_id
_entity_poly.type
_entity_poly.pdbx_seq_one_letter_code
_entity_poly.pdbx_strand_id
1 'polypeptide(L)'
;MEKTPTLVDVANLAGTSKSTAARVFSRNKSTNVKEETKVRVIEAAQRLGYEPNRQAASLRSKKTYLIGLCVHDITNPSSPSLIRGIQDELELRGYDLVVFNNDWDPIKEKRNLQAVTRNQFDGLILSSPSQDLSIDELPNIPTVLLTGDHKLASVLNTINTDTAGGVKEALNYLYSLGHRRIGLLLGGSVSQITNRSQAYYNFLSRGRLKSRGKLDR
;
A
#
# COMPACT_ATOMS: atom_id res chain seq x y z
N MET A 1 -35.37 7.12 23.58
CA MET A 1 -34.27 6.90 22.65
C MET A 1 -34.45 7.85 21.46
N GLU A 2 -33.60 8.85 21.32
CA GLU A 2 -33.64 9.72 20.13
C GLU A 2 -33.41 8.89 18.87
N LYS A 3 -34.28 9.09 17.88
CA LYS A 3 -34.22 8.37 16.60
C LYS A 3 -33.00 8.86 15.80
N THR A 4 -32.05 7.99 15.55
CA THR A 4 -30.90 8.30 14.72
C THR A 4 -31.37 8.82 13.35
N PRO A 5 -30.92 10.02 12.93
CA PRO A 5 -31.36 10.60 11.66
C PRO A 5 -30.96 9.72 10.48
N THR A 6 -31.80 9.67 9.45
CA THR A 6 -31.59 8.85 8.26
C THR A 6 -31.36 9.72 7.02
N LEU A 7 -30.85 9.13 5.96
CA LEU A 7 -30.71 9.81 4.67
C LEU A 7 -32.06 10.34 4.11
N VAL A 8 -33.18 9.72 4.52
CA VAL A 8 -34.52 10.17 4.12
C VAL A 8 -34.86 11.48 4.83
N ASP A 9 -34.52 11.58 6.12
CA ASP A 9 -34.76 12.80 6.88
C ASP A 9 -33.95 13.97 6.32
N VAL A 10 -32.68 13.73 5.93
CA VAL A 10 -31.83 14.72 5.25
C VAL A 10 -32.45 15.15 3.90
N ALA A 11 -32.88 14.19 3.10
CA ALA A 11 -33.47 14.48 1.80
C ALA A 11 -34.75 15.34 1.94
N ASN A 12 -35.61 15.02 2.90
CA ASN A 12 -36.81 15.75 3.21
C ASN A 12 -36.51 17.20 3.65
N LEU A 13 -35.56 17.37 4.59
CA LEU A 13 -35.16 18.70 5.08
C LEU A 13 -34.49 19.54 3.96
N ALA A 14 -33.73 18.92 3.06
CA ALA A 14 -33.07 19.59 1.94
C ALA A 14 -34.02 19.87 0.74
N GLY A 15 -35.27 19.41 0.78
CA GLY A 15 -36.22 19.53 -0.32
C GLY A 15 -35.76 18.78 -1.59
N THR A 16 -35.23 17.57 -1.43
CA THR A 16 -34.74 16.78 -2.56
C THR A 16 -35.11 15.30 -2.44
N SER A 17 -34.83 14.50 -3.47
CA SER A 17 -35.05 13.06 -3.41
C SER A 17 -33.93 12.34 -2.62
N LYS A 18 -34.27 11.18 -2.00
CA LYS A 18 -33.29 10.30 -1.35
C LYS A 18 -32.13 9.94 -2.28
N SER A 19 -32.41 9.73 -3.58
CA SER A 19 -31.38 9.39 -4.57
C SER A 19 -30.45 10.57 -4.83
N THR A 20 -30.95 11.80 -4.87
CA THR A 20 -30.13 13.01 -5.02
C THR A 20 -29.28 13.25 -3.76
N ALA A 21 -29.86 13.14 -2.56
CA ALA A 21 -29.11 13.23 -1.32
C ALA A 21 -28.01 12.16 -1.24
N ALA A 22 -28.29 10.91 -1.64
CA ALA A 22 -27.30 9.85 -1.70
C ALA A 22 -26.15 10.16 -2.66
N ARG A 23 -26.40 10.81 -3.80
CA ARG A 23 -25.36 11.23 -4.75
C ARG A 23 -24.44 12.30 -4.16
N VAL A 24 -24.95 13.23 -3.37
CA VAL A 24 -24.14 14.27 -2.70
C VAL A 24 -23.11 13.64 -1.77
N PHE A 25 -23.48 12.58 -1.04
CA PHE A 25 -22.56 11.85 -0.15
C PHE A 25 -21.75 10.75 -0.85
N SER A 26 -21.94 10.56 -2.16
CA SER A 26 -21.19 9.57 -2.92
C SER A 26 -19.75 10.06 -3.14
N ARG A 27 -18.77 9.18 -2.92
CA ARG A 27 -17.35 9.43 -3.27
C ARG A 27 -17.10 9.52 -4.78
N ASN A 28 -18.06 9.09 -5.60
CA ASN A 28 -17.98 9.22 -7.05
C ASN A 28 -18.20 10.67 -7.47
N LYS A 29 -17.13 11.40 -7.78
CA LYS A 29 -17.14 12.82 -8.18
C LYS A 29 -17.89 13.08 -9.51
N SER A 30 -18.26 12.05 -10.27
CA SER A 30 -18.99 12.19 -11.54
C SER A 30 -20.50 12.41 -11.37
N THR A 31 -20.98 12.63 -10.15
CA THR A 31 -22.41 12.84 -9.90
C THR A 31 -22.83 14.26 -10.27
N ASN A 32 -23.67 14.36 -11.29
CA ASN A 32 -24.21 15.64 -11.80
C ASN A 32 -25.30 16.15 -10.85
N VAL A 33 -24.92 16.73 -9.71
CA VAL A 33 -25.83 17.42 -8.77
C VAL A 33 -25.46 18.91 -8.77
N LYS A 34 -26.46 19.78 -8.96
CA LYS A 34 -26.26 21.23 -8.93
C LYS A 34 -25.66 21.67 -7.60
N GLU A 35 -24.73 22.62 -7.61
CA GLU A 35 -24.00 23.07 -6.44
C GLU A 35 -24.93 23.57 -5.32
N GLU A 36 -25.96 24.33 -5.68
CA GLU A 36 -27.01 24.79 -4.76
C GLU A 36 -27.69 23.63 -4.02
N THR A 37 -27.95 22.51 -4.72
CA THR A 37 -28.56 21.32 -4.09
C THR A 37 -27.56 20.59 -3.17
N LYS A 38 -26.27 20.58 -3.50
CA LYS A 38 -25.24 20.00 -2.63
C LYS A 38 -25.16 20.76 -1.32
N VAL A 39 -25.11 22.10 -1.38
CA VAL A 39 -25.07 22.96 -0.18
C VAL A 39 -26.26 22.67 0.72
N ARG A 40 -27.50 22.70 0.19
CA ARG A 40 -28.70 22.39 0.99
C ARG A 40 -28.67 21.02 1.66
N VAL A 41 -28.20 20.00 0.94
CA VAL A 41 -28.11 18.64 1.49
C VAL A 41 -27.05 18.55 2.61
N ILE A 42 -25.91 19.21 2.44
CA ILE A 42 -24.86 19.23 3.46
C ILE A 42 -25.33 19.97 4.71
N GLU A 43 -25.95 21.14 4.56
CA GLU A 43 -26.54 21.90 5.68
C GLU A 43 -27.63 21.11 6.42
N ALA A 44 -28.50 20.43 5.68
CA ALA A 44 -29.52 19.58 6.25
C ALA A 44 -28.93 18.43 7.07
N ALA A 45 -27.87 17.78 6.57
CA ALA A 45 -27.16 16.74 7.30
C ALA A 45 -26.51 17.26 8.59
N GLN A 46 -25.84 18.41 8.53
CA GLN A 46 -25.24 19.06 9.71
C GLN A 46 -26.28 19.39 10.78
N ARG A 47 -27.42 19.98 10.38
CA ARG A 47 -28.52 20.32 11.32
C ARG A 47 -29.12 19.11 12.00
N LEU A 48 -29.18 17.97 11.30
CA LEU A 48 -29.72 16.72 11.85
C LEU A 48 -28.69 15.89 12.59
N GLY A 49 -27.40 16.23 12.54
CA GLY A 49 -26.34 15.37 13.03
C GLY A 49 -26.24 14.06 12.26
N TYR A 50 -26.60 14.08 10.96
CA TYR A 50 -26.56 12.90 10.11
C TYR A 50 -25.15 12.65 9.61
N GLU A 51 -24.63 11.44 9.88
CA GLU A 51 -23.40 10.94 9.27
C GLU A 51 -23.72 9.86 8.23
N PRO A 52 -23.15 9.97 7.00
CA PRO A 52 -23.35 8.96 5.97
C PRO A 52 -22.88 7.57 6.44
N ASN A 53 -23.78 6.61 6.45
CA ASN A 53 -23.43 5.23 6.79
C ASN A 53 -22.61 4.60 5.65
N ARG A 54 -21.28 4.52 5.85
CA ARG A 54 -20.32 3.97 4.89
C ARG A 54 -20.59 2.50 4.57
N GLN A 55 -21.01 1.70 5.55
CA GLN A 55 -21.34 0.28 5.36
C GLN A 55 -22.56 0.11 4.44
N ALA A 56 -23.61 0.90 4.66
CA ALA A 56 -24.79 0.87 3.80
C ALA A 56 -24.50 1.38 2.37
N ALA A 57 -23.53 2.28 2.21
CA ALA A 57 -23.08 2.75 0.92
C ALA A 57 -22.23 1.69 0.19
N SER A 58 -21.35 1.00 0.89
CA SER A 58 -20.49 -0.06 0.33
C SER A 58 -21.29 -1.27 -0.14
N LEU A 59 -22.35 -1.65 0.58
CA LEU A 59 -23.26 -2.73 0.18
C LEU A 59 -23.93 -2.45 -1.19
N ARG A 60 -24.20 -1.18 -1.49
CA ARG A 60 -24.82 -0.79 -2.78
C ARG A 60 -23.82 -0.64 -3.91
N SER A 61 -22.64 -0.09 -3.62
CA SER A 61 -21.60 0.17 -4.62
C SER A 61 -20.70 -1.04 -4.85
N LYS A 62 -20.72 -2.05 -3.96
CA LYS A 62 -19.76 -3.15 -3.86
C LYS A 62 -18.31 -2.65 -3.73
N LYS A 63 -18.13 -1.43 -3.17
CA LYS A 63 -16.83 -0.81 -2.92
C LYS A 63 -16.78 -0.26 -1.51
N THR A 64 -15.68 -0.55 -0.83
CA THR A 64 -15.40 -0.03 0.52
C THR A 64 -14.58 1.25 0.49
N TYR A 65 -13.90 1.53 -0.63
CA TYR A 65 -12.91 2.60 -0.79
C TYR A 65 -11.76 2.49 0.22
N LEU A 66 -11.42 1.25 0.61
CA LEU A 66 -10.29 0.94 1.47
C LEU A 66 -9.21 0.24 0.66
N ILE A 67 -7.97 0.72 0.80
CA ILE A 67 -6.77 0.06 0.30
C ILE A 67 -5.94 -0.36 1.51
N GLY A 68 -5.55 -1.64 1.54
CA GLY A 68 -4.61 -2.16 2.53
C GLY A 68 -3.18 -1.98 2.07
N LEU A 69 -2.30 -1.55 2.97
CA LEU A 69 -0.86 -1.57 2.76
C LEU A 69 -0.22 -2.44 3.86
N CYS A 70 0.33 -3.58 3.47
CA CYS A 70 1.13 -4.40 4.36
C CYS A 70 2.60 -3.99 4.26
N VAL A 71 3.18 -3.55 5.36
CA VAL A 71 4.61 -3.27 5.49
C VAL A 71 5.24 -4.22 6.50
N HIS A 72 6.51 -4.57 6.30
CA HIS A 72 7.20 -5.45 7.24
C HIS A 72 7.64 -4.73 8.52
N ASP A 73 7.95 -3.41 8.44
CA ASP A 73 8.35 -2.61 9.60
C ASP A 73 8.03 -1.12 9.36
N ILE A 74 7.08 -0.60 10.12
CA ILE A 74 6.70 0.82 10.06
C ILE A 74 7.79 1.75 10.59
N THR A 75 8.70 1.24 11.42
CA THR A 75 9.81 2.01 11.99
C THR A 75 11.01 2.11 11.06
N ASN A 76 11.03 1.34 9.97
CA ASN A 76 12.06 1.45 8.95
C ASN A 76 12.07 2.88 8.37
N PRO A 77 13.25 3.56 8.30
CA PRO A 77 13.32 4.95 7.82
C PRO A 77 12.74 5.23 6.43
N SER A 78 12.63 4.21 5.58
CA SER A 78 11.99 4.34 4.25
C SER A 78 10.46 4.25 4.29
N SER A 79 9.88 3.64 5.34
CA SER A 79 8.44 3.40 5.43
C SER A 79 7.60 4.69 5.50
N PRO A 80 7.96 5.73 6.27
CA PRO A 80 7.14 6.94 6.35
C PRO A 80 6.96 7.65 5.02
N SER A 81 8.02 7.80 4.22
CA SER A 81 7.92 8.44 2.90
C SER A 81 7.08 7.62 1.91
N LEU A 82 7.21 6.30 1.94
CA LEU A 82 6.41 5.39 1.13
C LEU A 82 4.92 5.49 1.50
N ILE A 83 4.60 5.39 2.80
CA ILE A 83 3.23 5.48 3.32
C ILE A 83 2.62 6.81 2.94
N ARG A 84 3.36 7.92 3.12
CA ARG A 84 2.90 9.26 2.79
C ARG A 84 2.56 9.40 1.31
N GLY A 85 3.46 8.98 0.41
CA GLY A 85 3.22 9.07 -1.03
C GLY A 85 2.00 8.24 -1.48
N ILE A 86 1.82 7.05 -0.91
CA ILE A 86 0.64 6.21 -1.18
C ILE A 86 -0.64 6.89 -0.66
N GLN A 87 -0.61 7.42 0.57
CA GLN A 87 -1.76 8.10 1.17
C GLN A 87 -2.20 9.30 0.35
N ASP A 88 -1.28 10.19 -0.02
CA ASP A 88 -1.58 11.40 -0.79
C ASP A 88 -2.25 11.05 -2.13
N GLU A 89 -1.76 10.01 -2.83
CA GLU A 89 -2.33 9.58 -4.10
C GLU A 89 -3.72 8.92 -3.94
N LEU A 90 -3.93 8.16 -2.88
CA LEU A 90 -5.22 7.52 -2.59
C LEU A 90 -6.28 8.55 -2.19
N GLU A 91 -5.93 9.56 -1.41
CA GLU A 91 -6.83 10.66 -1.03
C GLU A 91 -7.36 11.41 -2.25
N LEU A 92 -6.48 11.70 -3.24
CA LEU A 92 -6.90 12.33 -4.50
C LEU A 92 -7.94 11.50 -5.25
N ARG A 93 -7.91 10.17 -5.09
CA ARG A 93 -8.83 9.21 -5.72
C ARG A 93 -10.03 8.84 -4.84
N GLY A 94 -10.11 9.39 -3.63
CA GLY A 94 -11.20 9.13 -2.68
C GLY A 94 -11.10 7.78 -1.97
N TYR A 95 -9.90 7.21 -1.86
CA TYR A 95 -9.63 6.00 -1.08
C TYR A 95 -9.02 6.33 0.28
N ASP A 96 -9.34 5.54 1.29
CA ASP A 96 -8.67 5.57 2.59
C ASP A 96 -7.58 4.48 2.63
N LEU A 97 -6.45 4.78 3.26
CA LEU A 97 -5.35 3.84 3.46
C LEU A 97 -5.42 3.24 4.86
N VAL A 98 -5.29 1.91 4.94
CA VAL A 98 -5.09 1.18 6.20
C VAL A 98 -3.74 0.49 6.16
N VAL A 99 -2.86 0.85 7.09
CA VAL A 99 -1.52 0.28 7.17
C VAL A 99 -1.50 -0.88 8.14
N PHE A 100 -1.00 -2.02 7.70
CA PHE A 100 -0.76 -3.22 8.49
C PHE A 100 0.74 -3.41 8.66
N ASN A 101 1.22 -3.37 9.90
CA ASN A 101 2.62 -3.63 10.22
C ASN A 101 2.81 -5.11 10.55
N ASN A 102 3.66 -5.81 9.82
CA ASN A 102 3.87 -7.26 9.95
C ASN A 102 4.98 -7.63 10.94
N ASP A 103 5.86 -6.68 11.32
CA ASP A 103 7.00 -6.87 12.25
C ASP A 103 7.92 -8.05 11.85
N TRP A 104 8.10 -8.30 10.55
CA TRP A 104 8.87 -9.45 10.03
C TRP A 104 8.31 -10.81 10.49
N ASP A 105 7.06 -10.86 11.00
CA ASP A 105 6.40 -12.06 11.49
C ASP A 105 5.42 -12.61 10.43
N PRO A 106 5.71 -13.78 9.82
CA PRO A 106 4.81 -14.41 8.84
C PRO A 106 3.42 -14.74 9.40
N ILE A 107 3.32 -15.04 10.70
CA ILE A 107 2.03 -15.33 11.34
C ILE A 107 1.18 -14.06 11.42
N LYS A 108 1.82 -12.95 11.81
CA LYS A 108 1.17 -11.64 11.84
C LYS A 108 0.77 -11.19 10.43
N GLU A 109 1.62 -11.42 9.43
CA GLU A 109 1.30 -11.14 8.03
C GLU A 109 0.04 -11.88 7.58
N LYS A 110 -0.05 -13.19 7.79
CA LYS A 110 -1.23 -13.99 7.45
C LYS A 110 -2.50 -13.48 8.15
N ARG A 111 -2.41 -13.13 9.43
CA ARG A 111 -3.52 -12.54 10.18
C ARG A 111 -3.97 -11.21 9.57
N ASN A 112 -3.04 -10.35 9.16
CA ASN A 112 -3.33 -9.08 8.52
C ASN A 112 -4.00 -9.27 7.16
N LEU A 113 -3.54 -10.23 6.35
CA LEU A 113 -4.18 -10.58 5.06
C LEU A 113 -5.61 -11.11 5.27
N GLN A 114 -5.85 -11.90 6.31
CA GLN A 114 -7.21 -12.31 6.68
C GLN A 114 -8.09 -11.13 7.09
N ALA A 115 -7.53 -10.12 7.76
CA ALA A 115 -8.26 -8.90 8.11
C ALA A 115 -8.64 -8.09 6.85
N VAL A 116 -7.77 -8.03 5.85
CA VAL A 116 -8.06 -7.43 4.54
C VAL A 116 -9.25 -8.13 3.88
N THR A 117 -9.27 -9.47 3.87
CA THR A 117 -10.37 -10.26 3.31
C THR A 117 -11.69 -10.01 4.05
N ARG A 118 -11.69 -10.11 5.39
CA ARG A 118 -12.89 -9.95 6.22
C ARG A 118 -13.52 -8.56 6.09
N ASN A 119 -12.72 -7.52 5.95
CA ASN A 119 -13.18 -6.14 5.84
C ASN A 119 -13.41 -5.68 4.40
N GLN A 120 -13.35 -6.61 3.43
CA GLN A 120 -13.70 -6.38 2.02
C GLN A 120 -12.95 -5.18 1.40
N PHE A 121 -11.65 -5.10 1.59
CA PHE A 121 -10.84 -4.07 0.95
C PHE A 121 -10.94 -4.14 -0.58
N ASP A 122 -10.88 -2.99 -1.24
CA ASP A 122 -10.95 -2.89 -2.70
C ASP A 122 -9.61 -3.20 -3.38
N GLY A 123 -8.51 -3.16 -2.63
CA GLY A 123 -7.18 -3.48 -3.13
C GLY A 123 -6.15 -3.64 -2.02
N LEU A 124 -5.01 -4.22 -2.38
CA LEU A 124 -3.90 -4.50 -1.47
C LEU A 124 -2.57 -4.08 -2.09
N ILE A 125 -1.72 -3.49 -1.27
CA ILE A 125 -0.33 -3.19 -1.59
C ILE A 125 0.54 -3.99 -0.62
N LEU A 126 1.46 -4.79 -1.15
CA LEU A 126 2.41 -5.57 -0.37
C LEU A 126 3.80 -4.96 -0.50
N SER A 127 4.34 -4.45 0.60
CA SER A 127 5.72 -3.97 0.66
C SER A 127 6.61 -5.01 1.32
N SER A 128 7.43 -5.68 0.53
CA SER A 128 8.38 -6.70 0.97
C SER A 128 7.76 -7.80 1.84
N PRO A 129 6.83 -8.60 1.32
CA PRO A 129 6.21 -9.69 2.06
C PRO A 129 7.24 -10.78 2.45
N SER A 130 6.86 -11.65 3.38
CA SER A 130 7.70 -12.80 3.76
C SER A 130 7.94 -13.73 2.55
N GLN A 131 9.15 -14.29 2.42
CA GLN A 131 9.54 -15.11 1.27
C GLN A 131 8.68 -16.36 1.09
N ASP A 132 8.07 -16.85 2.17
CA ASP A 132 7.21 -18.04 2.17
C ASP A 132 5.78 -17.75 1.71
N LEU A 133 5.36 -16.46 1.69
CA LEU A 133 4.01 -16.08 1.30
C LEU A 133 3.68 -16.59 -0.12
N SER A 134 2.58 -17.34 -0.25
CA SER A 134 2.11 -17.90 -1.52
C SER A 134 0.92 -17.10 -2.08
N ILE A 135 0.64 -17.30 -3.38
CA ILE A 135 -0.49 -16.64 -4.05
C ILE A 135 -1.84 -17.04 -3.44
N ASP A 136 -1.95 -18.31 -2.99
CA ASP A 136 -3.21 -18.85 -2.43
C ASP A 136 -3.54 -18.25 -1.05
N GLU A 137 -2.58 -17.62 -0.40
CA GLU A 137 -2.77 -16.94 0.89
C GLU A 137 -3.24 -15.49 0.72
N LEU A 138 -3.21 -14.97 -0.51
CA LEU A 138 -3.64 -13.62 -0.80
C LEU A 138 -5.17 -13.52 -0.93
N PRO A 139 -5.76 -12.39 -0.51
CA PRO A 139 -7.16 -12.13 -0.82
C PRO A 139 -7.37 -12.01 -2.34
N ASN A 140 -8.52 -12.48 -2.82
CA ASN A 140 -8.89 -12.39 -4.23
C ASN A 140 -9.34 -10.95 -4.61
N ILE A 141 -8.42 -10.01 -4.52
CA ILE A 141 -8.60 -8.59 -4.85
C ILE A 141 -7.39 -8.08 -5.64
N PRO A 142 -7.51 -6.96 -6.37
CA PRO A 142 -6.36 -6.34 -7.02
C PRO A 142 -5.21 -6.13 -6.03
N THR A 143 -4.06 -6.71 -6.35
CA THR A 143 -2.87 -6.65 -5.48
C THR A 143 -1.66 -6.16 -6.26
N VAL A 144 -0.90 -5.25 -5.67
CA VAL A 144 0.37 -4.70 -6.20
C VAL A 144 1.49 -5.04 -5.23
N LEU A 145 2.60 -5.53 -5.77
CA LEU A 145 3.81 -5.87 -5.02
C LEU A 145 4.86 -4.76 -5.17
N LEU A 146 5.40 -4.28 -4.05
CA LEU A 146 6.46 -3.26 -4.02
C LEU A 146 7.83 -3.90 -3.76
N THR A 147 8.19 -4.91 -4.54
CA THR A 147 9.54 -5.53 -4.57
C THR A 147 9.66 -6.44 -5.78
N GLY A 148 10.86 -6.54 -6.35
CA GLY A 148 11.15 -7.49 -7.42
C GLY A 148 11.83 -8.78 -6.94
N ASP A 149 12.24 -8.84 -5.67
CA ASP A 149 13.00 -9.95 -5.10
C ASP A 149 12.11 -11.01 -4.42
N HIS A 150 10.90 -11.23 -4.97
CA HIS A 150 9.94 -12.18 -4.42
C HIS A 150 9.32 -13.05 -5.51
N LYS A 151 9.03 -14.31 -5.22
CA LYS A 151 8.40 -15.26 -6.16
C LYS A 151 7.06 -14.77 -6.73
N LEU A 152 6.29 -14.00 -5.96
CA LEU A 152 5.03 -13.40 -6.42
C LEU A 152 5.22 -12.33 -7.51
N ALA A 153 6.44 -11.84 -7.74
CA ALA A 153 6.70 -10.87 -8.80
C ALA A 153 6.45 -11.41 -10.22
N SER A 154 6.41 -12.74 -10.38
CA SER A 154 6.08 -13.39 -11.66
C SER A 154 4.58 -13.42 -11.97
N VAL A 155 3.72 -13.21 -10.96
CA VAL A 155 2.25 -13.37 -11.08
C VAL A 155 1.47 -12.11 -10.66
N LEU A 156 2.09 -11.17 -9.95
CA LEU A 156 1.49 -9.90 -9.55
C LEU A 156 2.05 -8.72 -10.32
N ASN A 157 1.24 -7.66 -10.44
CA ASN A 157 1.76 -6.36 -10.85
C ASN A 157 2.79 -5.88 -9.83
N THR A 158 3.99 -5.54 -10.30
CA THR A 158 5.11 -5.23 -9.43
C THR A 158 5.67 -3.84 -9.73
N ILE A 159 5.95 -3.08 -8.69
CA ILE A 159 6.74 -1.85 -8.75
C ILE A 159 8.06 -2.14 -8.04
N ASN A 160 9.18 -1.93 -8.73
CA ASN A 160 10.49 -2.26 -8.21
C ASN A 160 11.47 -1.09 -8.36
N THR A 161 12.43 -1.01 -7.44
CA THR A 161 13.58 -0.12 -7.53
C THR A 161 14.75 -0.90 -8.13
N ASP A 162 15.46 -0.33 -9.12
CA ASP A 162 16.68 -0.94 -9.67
C ASP A 162 17.83 -0.90 -8.65
N THR A 163 17.72 -1.77 -7.63
CA THR A 163 18.74 -1.88 -6.59
C THR A 163 20.04 -2.46 -7.09
N ALA A 164 19.99 -3.31 -8.13
CA ALA A 164 21.19 -3.89 -8.75
C ALA A 164 21.99 -2.81 -9.51
N GLY A 165 21.30 -1.96 -10.28
CA GLY A 165 21.90 -0.79 -10.93
C GLY A 165 22.55 0.16 -9.94
N GLY A 166 21.84 0.52 -8.87
CA GLY A 166 22.37 1.38 -7.81
C GLY A 166 23.65 0.82 -7.16
N VAL A 167 23.69 -0.46 -6.84
CA VAL A 167 24.92 -1.13 -6.31
C VAL A 167 26.05 -1.07 -7.33
N LYS A 168 25.76 -1.35 -8.59
CA LYS A 168 26.76 -1.29 -9.67
C LYS A 168 27.34 0.11 -9.81
N GLU A 169 26.51 1.16 -9.76
CA GLU A 169 26.95 2.55 -9.84
C GLU A 169 27.84 2.91 -8.64
N ALA A 170 27.42 2.56 -7.42
CA ALA A 170 28.21 2.79 -6.22
C ALA A 170 29.58 2.09 -6.27
N LEU A 171 29.64 0.84 -6.72
CA LEU A 171 30.88 0.09 -6.88
C LEU A 171 31.79 0.69 -7.97
N ASN A 172 31.23 1.12 -9.09
CA ASN A 172 31.98 1.81 -10.13
C ASN A 172 32.58 3.13 -9.62
N TYR A 173 31.79 3.90 -8.85
CA TYR A 173 32.25 5.15 -8.24
C TYR A 173 33.42 4.92 -7.29
N LEU A 174 33.29 3.98 -6.34
CA LEU A 174 34.38 3.63 -5.42
C LEU A 174 35.62 3.13 -6.16
N TYR A 175 35.43 2.33 -7.20
CA TYR A 175 36.52 1.84 -8.04
C TYR A 175 37.23 2.97 -8.78
N SER A 176 36.50 3.97 -9.30
CA SER A 176 37.07 5.14 -9.98
C SER A 176 37.91 6.02 -9.04
N LEU A 177 37.57 6.04 -7.74
CA LEU A 177 38.33 6.72 -6.69
C LEU A 177 39.60 5.94 -6.25
N GLY A 178 39.90 4.81 -6.88
CA GLY A 178 41.08 4.01 -6.56
C GLY A 178 40.86 2.92 -5.51
N HIS A 179 39.66 2.78 -4.95
CA HIS A 179 39.37 1.69 -4.02
C HIS A 179 39.42 0.33 -4.73
N ARG A 180 40.16 -0.62 -4.13
CA ARG A 180 40.31 -1.99 -4.67
C ARG A 180 39.91 -3.07 -3.66
N ARG A 181 39.61 -2.66 -2.43
CA ARG A 181 39.13 -3.52 -1.34
C ARG A 181 37.81 -2.95 -0.83
N ILE A 182 36.71 -3.41 -1.39
CA ILE A 182 35.37 -2.94 -1.10
C ILE A 182 34.62 -4.12 -0.48
N GLY A 183 34.13 -3.96 0.75
CA GLY A 183 33.31 -4.94 1.45
C GLY A 183 31.83 -4.68 1.20
N LEU A 184 31.00 -5.71 1.31
CA LEU A 184 29.55 -5.63 1.30
C LEU A 184 29.00 -6.06 2.66
N LEU A 185 28.24 -5.19 3.31
CA LEU A 185 27.49 -5.50 4.51
C LEU A 185 26.02 -5.59 4.14
N LEU A 186 25.39 -6.72 4.43
CA LEU A 186 23.97 -6.97 4.19
C LEU A 186 23.24 -7.20 5.51
N GLY A 187 22.03 -6.66 5.63
CA GLY A 187 21.10 -7.08 6.67
C GLY A 187 20.38 -8.36 6.28
N GLY A 188 20.11 -9.25 7.24
CA GLY A 188 19.37 -10.49 7.03
C GLY A 188 20.25 -11.74 6.94
N SER A 189 19.64 -12.88 6.57
CA SER A 189 20.37 -14.17 6.47
C SER A 189 21.32 -14.17 5.26
N VAL A 190 22.56 -14.61 5.50
CA VAL A 190 23.60 -14.75 4.46
C VAL A 190 23.19 -15.72 3.34
N SER A 191 22.22 -16.59 3.58
CA SER A 191 21.71 -17.56 2.60
C SER A 191 20.84 -16.95 1.49
N GLN A 192 20.38 -15.70 1.65
CA GLN A 192 19.54 -15.05 0.66
C GLN A 192 20.37 -14.22 -0.31
N ILE A 193 20.51 -14.73 -1.53
CA ILE A 193 21.07 -13.95 -2.65
C ILE A 193 20.00 -12.98 -3.11
N THR A 194 20.20 -11.70 -2.82
CA THR A 194 19.34 -10.61 -3.32
C THR A 194 19.93 -10.01 -4.60
N ASN A 195 19.15 -9.22 -5.33
CA ASN A 195 19.64 -8.47 -6.49
C ASN A 195 20.87 -7.59 -6.14
N ARG A 196 20.91 -7.07 -4.91
CA ARG A 196 22.04 -6.28 -4.41
C ARG A 196 23.31 -7.11 -4.26
N SER A 197 23.22 -8.26 -3.59
CA SER A 197 24.37 -9.15 -3.41
C SER A 197 24.84 -9.73 -4.73
N GLN A 198 23.93 -10.11 -5.62
CA GLN A 198 24.28 -10.61 -6.93
C GLN A 198 25.02 -9.56 -7.77
N ALA A 199 24.58 -8.29 -7.72
CA ALA A 199 25.26 -7.20 -8.40
C ALA A 199 26.70 -7.01 -7.88
N TYR A 200 26.90 -7.12 -6.57
CA TYR A 200 28.23 -7.07 -5.94
C TYR A 200 29.10 -8.25 -6.40
N TYR A 201 28.63 -9.47 -6.32
CA TYR A 201 29.41 -10.66 -6.76
C TYR A 201 29.73 -10.62 -8.27
N ASN A 202 28.80 -10.16 -9.10
CA ASN A 202 29.04 -9.96 -10.51
C ASN A 202 30.12 -8.90 -10.79
N PHE A 203 30.20 -7.88 -9.93
CA PHE A 203 31.27 -6.87 -10.03
C PHE A 203 32.63 -7.42 -9.67
N LEU A 204 32.72 -8.28 -8.63
CA LEU A 204 33.95 -8.96 -8.23
C LEU A 204 34.44 -9.91 -9.33
N SER A 205 33.55 -10.74 -9.90
CA SER A 205 33.91 -11.77 -10.88
C SER A 205 34.50 -11.21 -12.18
N ARG A 206 34.22 -9.94 -12.49
CA ARG A 206 34.80 -9.25 -13.66
C ARG A 206 36.27 -8.83 -13.48
N GLY A 207 36.95 -9.35 -12.47
CA GLY A 207 38.37 -9.11 -12.21
C GLY A 207 38.73 -7.70 -11.74
N ARG A 208 37.72 -6.87 -11.42
CA ARG A 208 37.90 -5.49 -10.98
C ARG A 208 38.35 -5.38 -9.51
N LEU A 209 38.01 -6.38 -8.68
CA LEU A 209 38.37 -6.43 -7.27
C LEU A 209 38.93 -7.81 -6.91
N LYS A 210 39.94 -7.86 -6.01
CA LYS A 210 40.40 -9.12 -5.44
C LYS A 210 39.45 -9.58 -4.32
N SER A 211 38.77 -10.68 -4.54
CA SER A 211 38.04 -11.34 -3.44
C SER A 211 39.05 -11.85 -2.40
N ARG A 212 39.03 -11.32 -1.19
CA ARG A 212 39.64 -11.97 -0.02
C ARG A 212 38.50 -12.47 0.85
N GLY A 213 38.45 -13.78 0.95
CA GLY A 213 37.85 -14.66 1.94
C GLY A 213 36.61 -14.19 2.71
N LYS A 214 35.77 -15.15 3.03
CA LYS A 214 34.66 -15.01 3.96
C LYS A 214 35.08 -14.15 5.16
N LEU A 215 34.30 -13.09 5.44
CA LEU A 215 34.26 -12.55 6.79
C LEU A 215 33.60 -13.63 7.65
N ASP A 216 34.41 -14.38 8.36
CA ASP A 216 33.92 -15.16 9.49
C ASP A 216 33.37 -14.17 10.52
N ARG A 217 32.30 -14.58 11.14
CA ARG A 217 31.39 -13.84 12.04
C ARG A 217 32.12 -13.15 13.20
#